data_658b7b9ae4476ee7fda82bd22968ef71
#
_entry.id   658b7b9ae4476ee7fda82bd22968ef71
#
_cell.length_a   1.000
_cell.length_b   1.000
_cell.length_c   1.000
_cell.angle_alpha   90.00
_cell.angle_beta   90.00
_cell.angle_gamma   90.00
#
_symmetry.space_group_name_H-M   'P 1'
#
loop_
_entity.id
_entity.type
_entity.pdbx_description
1 polymer ?
#
loop_
_entity_poly.entity_id
_entity_poly.type
_entity_poly.pdbx_seq_one_letter_code
_entity_poly.pdbx_strand_id
1 'polypeptide(L)'
;MHRKKFMFFVVFVLLLTGCTKITNNLDSVVNAILVDSKLSVNTVSTGYELYIPTGVNQVKDREYNQKFKIKDRYVYLYVDTISYYYKNILNYKSDSDYNYYYKEISLNDKTGYIGINKEDNDLYFCEIVYNYSKIEFYSNLDDLPTILANALIMQKSIKYNDILIKTELESNISDGRELKYELDSPKDSKSTFSDYLQEYVPEEEPEVELPDETNG
;
A
#
# COMPACT_ATOMS: atom_id res chain seq x y z
N MET A 1 -34.03 -51.37 -12.32
CA MET A 1 -33.93 -50.42 -11.18
C MET A 1 -32.45 -50.00 -10.90
N HIS A 2 -31.47 -50.85 -11.12
CA HIS A 2 -30.03 -50.58 -10.87
C HIS A 2 -29.38 -49.53 -11.78
N ARG A 3 -29.80 -49.48 -13.07
CA ARG A 3 -29.23 -48.47 -14.03
C ARG A 3 -29.53 -47.00 -13.67
N LYS A 4 -30.70 -46.71 -13.13
CA LYS A 4 -31.05 -45.34 -12.67
C LYS A 4 -30.25 -44.93 -11.42
N LYS A 5 -30.02 -45.84 -10.48
CA LYS A 5 -29.21 -45.59 -9.29
C LYS A 5 -27.74 -45.35 -9.62
N PHE A 6 -27.21 -46.09 -10.60
CA PHE A 6 -25.83 -45.95 -11.09
C PHE A 6 -25.65 -44.57 -11.80
N MET A 7 -26.60 -44.16 -12.59
CA MET A 7 -26.54 -42.85 -13.25
C MET A 7 -26.61 -41.68 -12.26
N PHE A 8 -27.37 -41.80 -11.19
CA PHE A 8 -27.44 -40.81 -10.12
C PHE A 8 -26.12 -40.71 -9.34
N PHE A 9 -25.47 -41.85 -9.11
CA PHE A 9 -24.15 -41.90 -8.44
C PHE A 9 -23.06 -41.25 -9.31
N VAL A 10 -23.05 -41.51 -10.62
CA VAL A 10 -22.06 -40.88 -11.53
C VAL A 10 -22.25 -39.36 -11.60
N VAL A 11 -23.50 -38.86 -11.66
CA VAL A 11 -23.79 -37.42 -11.61
C VAL A 11 -23.36 -36.80 -10.29
N PHE A 12 -23.57 -37.47 -9.16
CA PHE A 12 -23.15 -37.01 -7.85
C PHE A 12 -21.61 -36.93 -7.71
N VAL A 13 -20.88 -37.91 -8.25
CA VAL A 13 -19.41 -37.89 -8.27
C VAL A 13 -18.87 -36.75 -9.14
N LEU A 14 -19.53 -36.45 -10.28
CA LEU A 14 -19.14 -35.32 -11.13
C LEU A 14 -19.37 -33.96 -10.47
N LEU A 15 -20.31 -33.85 -9.54
CA LEU A 15 -20.55 -32.61 -8.78
C LEU A 15 -19.50 -32.39 -7.67
N LEU A 16 -18.77 -33.41 -7.25
CA LEU A 16 -17.73 -33.31 -6.22
C LEU A 16 -16.35 -32.93 -6.79
N THR A 17 -16.14 -32.93 -8.08
CA THR A 17 -14.84 -32.55 -8.70
C THR A 17 -14.68 -31.05 -8.94
N GLY A 18 -15.61 -30.24 -8.44
CA GLY A 18 -15.63 -28.77 -8.61
C GLY A 18 -14.72 -27.98 -7.71
N CYS A 19 -13.85 -28.59 -6.89
CA CYS A 19 -12.74 -27.86 -6.25
C CYS A 19 -11.66 -27.59 -7.30
N THR A 20 -11.85 -26.57 -8.14
CA THR A 20 -10.71 -25.95 -8.80
C THR A 20 -9.78 -25.47 -7.68
N LYS A 21 -8.57 -26.03 -7.58
CA LYS A 21 -7.46 -25.36 -6.90
C LYS A 21 -7.53 -23.93 -7.42
N ILE A 22 -7.80 -22.97 -6.54
CA ILE A 22 -7.54 -21.57 -6.82
C ILE A 22 -6.03 -21.57 -7.08
N THR A 23 -5.66 -21.64 -8.34
CA THR A 23 -4.27 -21.47 -8.75
C THR A 23 -3.88 -20.12 -8.18
N ASN A 24 -2.74 -20.05 -7.49
CA ASN A 24 -2.16 -18.81 -6.93
C ASN A 24 -1.78 -17.87 -8.07
N ASN A 25 -2.75 -17.51 -8.91
CA ASN A 25 -2.56 -16.58 -10.00
C ASN A 25 -2.70 -15.17 -9.45
N LEU A 26 -1.59 -14.64 -8.95
CA LEU A 26 -1.51 -13.28 -8.42
C LEU A 26 -1.99 -12.24 -9.43
N ASP A 27 -1.76 -12.46 -10.73
CA ASP A 27 -2.26 -11.59 -11.78
C ASP A 27 -3.79 -11.51 -11.80
N SER A 28 -4.46 -12.63 -11.65
CA SER A 28 -5.93 -12.65 -11.59
C SER A 28 -6.45 -11.90 -10.37
N VAL A 29 -5.80 -12.06 -9.22
CA VAL A 29 -6.15 -11.35 -7.98
C VAL A 29 -5.95 -9.85 -8.17
N VAL A 30 -4.77 -9.43 -8.63
CA VAL A 30 -4.43 -8.03 -8.83
C VAL A 30 -5.36 -7.38 -9.85
N ASN A 31 -5.56 -8.02 -11.01
CA ASN A 31 -6.41 -7.49 -12.06
C ASN A 31 -7.87 -7.34 -11.61
N ALA A 32 -8.42 -8.30 -10.85
CA ALA A 32 -9.77 -8.22 -10.32
C ALA A 32 -9.97 -7.02 -9.38
N ILE A 33 -8.93 -6.65 -8.62
CA ILE A 33 -8.99 -5.51 -7.70
C ILE A 33 -8.77 -4.18 -8.43
N LEU A 34 -7.92 -4.16 -9.44
CA LEU A 34 -7.64 -2.95 -10.23
C LEU A 34 -8.82 -2.58 -11.15
N VAL A 35 -9.61 -3.56 -11.61
CA VAL A 35 -10.89 -3.29 -12.29
C VAL A 35 -11.84 -2.62 -11.31
N ASP A 36 -12.34 -1.50 -11.72
CA ASP A 36 -13.04 -0.47 -10.97
C ASP A 36 -14.11 -0.97 -9.97
N SER A 37 -13.89 -0.67 -8.70
CA SER A 37 -14.95 -0.61 -7.70
C SER A 37 -14.72 0.63 -6.84
N LYS A 38 -15.69 1.55 -6.85
CA LYS A 38 -15.71 2.65 -5.89
C LYS A 38 -15.94 2.07 -4.49
N LEU A 39 -14.88 1.99 -3.70
CA LEU A 39 -14.97 1.58 -2.31
C LEU A 39 -15.40 2.78 -1.46
N SER A 40 -16.39 2.57 -0.61
CA SER A 40 -16.75 3.56 0.41
C SER A 40 -15.75 3.46 1.55
N VAL A 41 -15.08 4.57 1.87
CA VAL A 41 -14.17 4.66 3.02
C VAL A 41 -14.93 4.40 4.32
N ASN A 42 -14.30 3.76 5.28
CA ASN A 42 -14.87 3.44 6.59
C ASN A 42 -13.96 3.84 7.76
N THR A 43 -12.80 4.41 7.45
CA THR A 43 -11.81 4.83 8.45
C THR A 43 -11.19 6.16 8.03
N VAL A 44 -11.04 7.06 9.00
CA VAL A 44 -10.41 8.38 8.83
C VAL A 44 -9.11 8.36 9.61
N SER A 45 -8.05 8.86 9.01
CA SER A 45 -6.75 9.09 9.62
C SER A 45 -6.29 10.54 9.40
N THR A 46 -5.10 10.89 9.86
CA THR A 46 -4.55 12.23 9.69
C THR A 46 -4.26 12.52 8.22
N GLY A 47 -5.03 13.42 7.63
CA GLY A 47 -4.86 13.85 6.24
C GLY A 47 -5.37 12.88 5.16
N TYR A 48 -5.93 11.72 5.51
CA TYR A 48 -6.50 10.79 4.53
C TYR A 48 -7.59 9.89 5.11
N GLU A 49 -8.35 9.27 4.23
CA GLU A 49 -9.37 8.28 4.53
C GLU A 49 -9.06 6.99 3.76
N LEU A 50 -9.44 5.83 4.31
CA LEU A 50 -9.29 4.55 3.62
C LEU A 50 -10.43 3.59 3.94
N TYR A 51 -10.53 2.52 3.15
CA TYR A 51 -11.40 1.39 3.43
C TYR A 51 -10.60 0.24 4.04
N ILE A 52 -10.96 -0.17 5.25
CA ILE A 52 -10.43 -1.37 5.90
C ILE A 52 -11.40 -2.52 5.65
N PRO A 53 -10.99 -3.58 4.91
CA PRO A 53 -11.83 -4.74 4.63
C PRO A 53 -12.23 -5.51 5.89
N THR A 54 -13.37 -6.17 5.83
CA THR A 54 -13.80 -7.08 6.92
C THR A 54 -12.76 -8.18 7.14
N GLY A 55 -12.39 -8.42 8.41
CA GLY A 55 -11.36 -9.38 8.80
C GLY A 55 -9.94 -8.82 8.82
N VAL A 56 -9.75 -7.56 8.48
CA VAL A 56 -8.52 -6.81 8.72
C VAL A 56 -8.65 -6.07 10.05
N ASN A 57 -7.69 -6.26 10.95
CA ASN A 57 -7.68 -5.62 12.26
C ASN A 57 -6.57 -4.57 12.32
N GLN A 58 -6.92 -3.33 12.64
CA GLN A 58 -5.93 -2.30 12.92
C GLN A 58 -5.30 -2.57 14.30
N VAL A 59 -3.97 -2.73 14.32
CA VAL A 59 -3.21 -3.07 15.54
C VAL A 59 -2.58 -1.82 16.15
N LYS A 60 -2.15 -0.89 15.28
CA LYS A 60 -1.50 0.35 15.68
C LYS A 60 -1.87 1.44 14.68
N ASP A 61 -2.29 2.56 15.21
CA ASP A 61 -2.54 3.77 14.46
C ASP A 61 -1.48 4.80 14.86
N ARG A 62 -0.56 5.05 13.95
CA ARG A 62 0.34 6.21 13.98
C ARG A 62 0.04 7.02 12.73
N GLU A 63 -0.01 8.31 12.84
CA GLU A 63 -0.46 9.27 11.82
C GLU A 63 -0.22 8.85 10.35
N TYR A 64 1.02 8.54 10.00
CA TYR A 64 1.43 8.18 8.63
C TYR A 64 1.92 6.75 8.48
N ASN A 65 1.97 6.01 9.59
CA ASN A 65 2.44 4.63 9.64
C ASN A 65 1.47 3.78 10.45
N GLN A 66 0.64 3.01 9.75
CA GLN A 66 -0.36 2.16 10.37
C GLN A 66 0.04 0.69 10.27
N LYS A 67 -0.27 -0.06 11.29
CA LYS A 67 -0.04 -1.50 11.35
C LYS A 67 -1.36 -2.25 11.46
N PHE A 68 -1.55 -3.18 10.56
CA PHE A 68 -2.72 -4.05 10.50
C PHE A 68 -2.35 -5.51 10.74
N LYS A 69 -3.32 -6.31 11.13
CA LYS A 69 -3.23 -7.76 11.15
C LYS A 69 -4.25 -8.35 10.19
N ILE A 70 -3.78 -9.15 9.23
CA ILE A 70 -4.59 -9.91 8.28
C ILE A 70 -4.24 -11.39 8.48
N LYS A 71 -5.22 -12.21 8.88
CA LYS A 71 -4.94 -13.55 9.38
C LYS A 71 -3.90 -13.47 10.51
N ASP A 72 -2.77 -14.17 10.38
CA ASP A 72 -1.69 -14.17 11.37
C ASP A 72 -0.47 -13.32 10.95
N ARG A 73 -0.62 -12.47 9.93
CA ARG A 73 0.46 -11.65 9.41
C ARG A 73 0.23 -10.17 9.68
N TYR A 74 1.31 -9.46 9.95
CA TYR A 74 1.31 -8.02 10.07
C TYR A 74 1.54 -7.37 8.71
N VAL A 75 0.77 -6.32 8.44
CA VAL A 75 0.81 -5.49 7.24
C VAL A 75 1.05 -4.06 7.67
N TYR A 76 2.03 -3.42 7.08
CA TYR A 76 2.47 -2.06 7.42
C TYR A 76 2.11 -1.14 6.26
N LEU A 77 1.36 -0.09 6.56
CA LEU A 77 0.95 0.94 5.61
C LEU A 77 1.67 2.25 5.95
N TYR A 78 2.33 2.82 4.96
CA TYR A 78 2.93 4.16 4.98
C TYR A 78 2.18 5.07 4.01
N VAL A 79 1.93 6.32 4.43
CA VAL A 79 1.24 7.30 3.59
C VAL A 79 2.05 8.59 3.59
N ASP A 80 2.53 8.98 2.41
CA ASP A 80 3.30 10.20 2.19
C ASP A 80 2.38 11.37 1.82
N THR A 81 1.85 12.03 2.83
CA THR A 81 0.96 13.17 2.65
C THR A 81 1.69 14.42 2.16
N ILE A 82 2.99 14.53 2.46
CA ILE A 82 3.83 15.65 2.04
C ILE A 82 4.04 15.63 0.54
N SER A 83 4.58 14.53 0.01
CA SER A 83 4.76 14.39 -1.44
C SER A 83 3.44 14.47 -2.21
N TYR A 84 2.36 13.96 -1.61
CA TYR A 84 1.02 14.12 -2.17
C TYR A 84 0.61 15.60 -2.25
N TYR A 85 0.79 16.36 -1.18
CA TYR A 85 0.38 17.78 -1.11
C TYR A 85 1.14 18.65 -2.10
N TYR A 86 2.45 18.49 -2.17
CA TYR A 86 3.29 19.23 -3.12
C TYR A 86 3.23 18.70 -4.56
N LYS A 87 2.45 17.64 -4.81
CA LYS A 87 2.32 17.00 -6.12
C LYS A 87 3.66 16.58 -6.70
N ASN A 88 4.56 16.13 -5.85
CA ASN A 88 5.85 15.61 -6.28
C ASN A 88 5.64 14.47 -7.27
N ILE A 89 6.31 14.52 -8.41
CA ILE A 89 6.26 13.43 -9.38
C ILE A 89 7.17 12.33 -8.86
N LEU A 90 6.58 11.36 -8.18
CA LEU A 90 7.30 10.18 -7.73
C LEU A 90 7.36 9.18 -8.88
N ASN A 91 8.55 8.95 -9.39
CA ASN A 91 8.77 7.93 -10.41
C ASN A 91 8.90 6.57 -9.71
N TYR A 92 7.76 5.96 -9.39
CA TYR A 92 7.70 4.64 -8.74
C TYR A 92 8.15 3.53 -9.69
N LYS A 93 9.42 3.55 -10.05
CA LYS A 93 10.06 2.41 -10.68
C LYS A 93 10.91 1.74 -9.62
N SER A 94 10.69 0.46 -9.42
CA SER A 94 11.58 -0.30 -8.59
C SER A 94 12.91 -0.50 -9.31
N ASP A 95 13.99 -0.13 -8.66
CA ASP A 95 15.35 -0.49 -9.09
C ASP A 95 15.73 -1.92 -8.61
N SER A 96 14.82 -2.58 -7.89
CA SER A 96 15.04 -3.89 -7.30
C SER A 96 14.58 -5.00 -8.24
N ASP A 97 15.42 -6.00 -8.43
CA ASP A 97 15.07 -7.24 -9.12
C ASP A 97 14.21 -8.10 -8.19
N TYR A 98 12.88 -8.15 -8.44
CA TYR A 98 12.00 -9.05 -7.72
C TYR A 98 12.10 -10.46 -8.30
N ASN A 99 12.40 -11.43 -7.44
CA ASN A 99 12.69 -12.80 -7.88
C ASN A 99 11.45 -13.70 -7.99
N TYR A 100 10.27 -13.25 -7.50
CA TYR A 100 9.05 -14.06 -7.53
C TYR A 100 7.92 -13.45 -8.35
N TYR A 101 7.60 -12.17 -8.15
CA TYR A 101 6.54 -11.48 -8.88
C TYR A 101 6.81 -9.98 -8.95
N TYR A 102 6.61 -9.40 -10.13
CA TYR A 102 6.65 -7.95 -10.33
C TYR A 102 5.53 -7.53 -11.28
N LYS A 103 4.85 -6.44 -10.93
CA LYS A 103 3.82 -5.85 -11.78
C LYS A 103 3.72 -4.36 -11.56
N GLU A 104 3.81 -3.61 -12.65
CA GLU A 104 3.49 -2.19 -12.65
C GLU A 104 1.98 -1.97 -12.54
N ILE A 105 1.59 -0.93 -11.81
CA ILE A 105 0.21 -0.50 -11.64
C ILE A 105 0.06 0.87 -12.31
N SER A 106 -0.96 1.00 -13.17
CA SER A 106 -1.38 2.27 -13.71
C SER A 106 -2.90 2.33 -13.70
N LEU A 107 -3.48 3.23 -12.90
CA LEU A 107 -4.92 3.37 -12.75
C LEU A 107 -5.28 4.82 -12.41
N ASN A 108 -6.16 5.46 -13.19
CA ASN A 108 -6.65 6.82 -12.96
C ASN A 108 -5.51 7.85 -12.76
N ASP A 109 -4.56 7.89 -13.69
CA ASP A 109 -3.38 8.77 -13.69
C ASP A 109 -2.43 8.59 -12.49
N LYS A 110 -2.61 7.51 -11.72
CA LYS A 110 -1.75 7.12 -10.61
C LYS A 110 -0.95 5.89 -11.02
N THR A 111 0.30 5.90 -10.64
CA THR A 111 1.24 4.83 -10.97
C THR A 111 1.80 4.18 -9.71
N GLY A 112 2.38 3.01 -9.87
CA GLY A 112 2.99 2.26 -8.81
C GLY A 112 3.43 0.88 -9.27
N TYR A 113 3.75 0.02 -8.32
CA TYR A 113 4.12 -1.38 -8.59
C TYR A 113 3.79 -2.30 -7.42
N ILE A 114 3.77 -3.58 -7.71
CA ILE A 114 3.77 -4.67 -6.75
C ILE A 114 5.05 -5.46 -6.98
N GLY A 115 5.85 -5.62 -5.94
CA GLY A 115 7.06 -6.43 -5.95
C GLY A 115 7.00 -7.51 -4.89
N ILE A 116 7.36 -8.74 -5.24
CA ILE A 116 7.40 -9.86 -4.31
C ILE A 116 8.71 -10.61 -4.47
N ASN A 117 9.41 -10.78 -3.37
CA ASN A 117 10.59 -11.62 -3.27
C ASN A 117 10.28 -12.88 -2.49
N LYS A 118 10.72 -14.01 -3.01
CA LYS A 118 10.80 -15.23 -2.22
C LYS A 118 12.08 -15.16 -1.37
N GLU A 119 11.88 -15.17 -0.06
CA GLU A 119 12.93 -15.18 0.94
C GLU A 119 13.21 -16.62 1.40
N ASP A 120 14.17 -16.79 2.30
CA ASP A 120 14.43 -18.06 2.95
C ASP A 120 13.23 -18.55 3.76
N ASN A 121 13.17 -19.84 4.06
CA ASN A 121 12.10 -20.47 4.86
C ASN A 121 10.68 -20.37 4.27
N ASP A 122 10.55 -20.34 2.94
CA ASP A 122 9.26 -20.24 2.22
C ASP A 122 8.42 -19.03 2.63
N LEU A 123 9.06 -17.96 3.06
CA LEU A 123 8.44 -16.66 3.24
C LEU A 123 8.53 -15.83 1.96
N TYR A 124 7.55 -14.98 1.78
CA TYR A 124 7.45 -14.03 0.67
C TYR A 124 7.34 -12.62 1.24
N PHE A 125 8.33 -11.80 0.93
CA PHE A 125 8.27 -10.37 1.21
C PHE A 125 7.53 -9.67 0.08
N CYS A 126 6.47 -8.95 0.40
CA CYS A 126 5.68 -8.19 -0.55
C CYS A 126 5.78 -6.71 -0.25
N GLU A 127 6.01 -5.94 -1.29
CA GLU A 127 5.95 -4.48 -1.29
C GLU A 127 4.96 -4.02 -2.36
N ILE A 128 4.08 -3.09 -1.99
CA ILE A 128 3.14 -2.44 -2.90
C ILE A 128 3.34 -0.94 -2.77
N VAL A 129 3.74 -0.29 -3.84
CA VAL A 129 3.87 1.17 -3.90
C VAL A 129 2.82 1.70 -4.87
N TYR A 130 1.97 2.60 -4.42
CA TYR A 130 0.91 3.18 -5.26
C TYR A 130 0.36 4.46 -4.64
N ASN A 131 0.18 5.49 -5.46
CA ASN A 131 -0.53 6.71 -5.07
C ASN A 131 -0.04 7.32 -3.74
N TYR A 132 1.26 7.64 -3.64
CA TYR A 132 1.90 8.23 -2.44
C TYR A 132 1.75 7.39 -1.18
N SER A 133 1.67 6.08 -1.33
CA SER A 133 1.61 5.17 -0.20
C SER A 133 2.38 3.88 -0.50
N LYS A 134 2.83 3.22 0.56
CA LYS A 134 3.52 1.95 0.49
C LYS A 134 2.92 0.97 1.49
N ILE A 135 2.76 -0.27 1.08
CA ILE A 135 2.41 -1.39 1.95
C ILE A 135 3.51 -2.44 1.90
N GLU A 136 3.92 -2.92 3.06
CA GLU A 136 4.89 -4.00 3.20
C GLU A 136 4.39 -5.09 4.13
N PHE A 137 4.66 -6.35 3.78
CA PHE A 137 4.35 -7.49 4.63
C PHE A 137 5.14 -8.75 4.26
N TYR A 138 5.21 -9.68 5.22
CA TYR A 138 5.64 -11.05 4.96
C TYR A 138 4.46 -12.01 4.94
N SER A 139 4.49 -13.00 4.06
CA SER A 139 3.47 -14.04 3.97
C SER A 139 4.07 -15.41 3.63
N ASN A 140 3.36 -16.49 3.93
CA ASN A 140 3.55 -17.78 3.26
C ASN A 140 2.80 -17.79 1.93
N LEU A 141 3.06 -18.78 1.09
CA LEU A 141 2.46 -18.89 -0.25
C LEU A 141 0.93 -19.03 -0.21
N ASP A 142 0.40 -19.77 0.76
CA ASP A 142 -1.05 -20.04 0.84
C ASP A 142 -1.87 -18.80 1.22
N ASP A 143 -1.31 -17.93 2.07
CA ASP A 143 -1.96 -16.72 2.53
C ASP A 143 -1.70 -15.51 1.62
N LEU A 144 -0.64 -15.56 0.83
CA LEU A 144 -0.16 -14.46 -0.01
C LEU A 144 -1.26 -13.84 -0.88
N PRO A 145 -2.08 -14.60 -1.64
CA PRO A 145 -3.12 -14.00 -2.46
C PRO A 145 -4.17 -13.25 -1.64
N THR A 146 -4.52 -13.77 -0.47
CA THR A 146 -5.54 -13.15 0.42
C THR A 146 -5.00 -11.86 1.03
N ILE A 147 -3.76 -11.88 1.52
CA ILE A 147 -3.15 -10.71 2.16
C ILE A 147 -2.90 -9.61 1.11
N LEU A 148 -2.36 -9.99 -0.06
CA LEU A 148 -2.16 -9.09 -1.18
C LEU A 148 -3.47 -8.42 -1.63
N ALA A 149 -4.56 -9.19 -1.73
CA ALA A 149 -5.87 -8.66 -2.10
C ALA A 149 -6.35 -7.58 -1.11
N ASN A 150 -6.32 -7.89 0.19
CA ASN A 150 -6.76 -6.93 1.22
C ASN A 150 -5.85 -5.69 1.26
N ALA A 151 -4.54 -5.87 1.18
CA ALA A 151 -3.57 -4.79 1.16
C ALA A 151 -3.80 -3.85 -0.04
N LEU A 152 -3.96 -4.40 -1.23
CA LEU A 152 -4.20 -3.61 -2.45
C LEU A 152 -5.57 -2.90 -2.43
N ILE A 153 -6.62 -3.53 -1.86
CA ILE A 153 -7.92 -2.91 -1.64
C ILE A 153 -7.79 -1.69 -0.71
N MET A 154 -7.09 -1.86 0.42
CA MET A 154 -6.84 -0.77 1.36
C MET A 154 -6.11 0.38 0.68
N GLN A 155 -4.99 0.11 0.03
CA GLN A 155 -4.15 1.11 -0.60
C GLN A 155 -4.86 1.85 -1.75
N LYS A 156 -5.60 1.11 -2.61
CA LYS A 156 -6.40 1.70 -3.70
C LYS A 156 -7.50 2.63 -3.18
N SER A 157 -8.03 2.38 -1.99
CA SER A 157 -9.13 3.15 -1.39
C SER A 157 -8.70 4.47 -0.77
N ILE A 158 -7.40 4.73 -0.62
CA ILE A 158 -6.87 5.93 0.01
C ILE A 158 -7.35 7.18 -0.73
N LYS A 159 -7.98 8.08 0.02
CA LYS A 159 -8.40 9.42 -0.42
C LYS A 159 -7.75 10.46 0.48
N TYR A 160 -7.02 11.37 -0.10
CA TYR A 160 -6.35 12.44 0.62
C TYR A 160 -7.29 13.60 0.91
N ASN A 161 -7.08 14.27 2.03
CA ASN A 161 -7.82 15.46 2.44
C ASN A 161 -6.88 16.67 2.43
N ASP A 162 -6.89 17.41 1.32
CA ASP A 162 -6.01 18.56 1.09
C ASP A 162 -6.10 19.63 2.20
N ILE A 163 -7.29 19.84 2.77
CA ILE A 163 -7.50 20.85 3.82
C ILE A 163 -6.80 20.43 5.11
N LEU A 164 -6.99 19.18 5.54
CA LEU A 164 -6.36 18.67 6.76
C LEU A 164 -4.85 18.63 6.62
N ILE A 165 -4.34 18.14 5.48
CA ILE A 165 -2.91 18.06 5.21
C ILE A 165 -2.28 19.46 5.26
N LYS A 166 -2.91 20.44 4.57
CA LYS A 166 -2.44 21.83 4.60
C LYS A 166 -2.39 22.39 6.02
N THR A 167 -3.47 22.24 6.78
CA THR A 167 -3.55 22.75 8.16
C THR A 167 -2.46 22.19 9.03
N GLU A 168 -2.16 20.90 8.88
CA GLU A 168 -1.13 20.21 9.63
C GLU A 168 0.27 20.67 9.26
N LEU A 169 0.56 20.79 7.96
CA LEU A 169 1.85 21.30 7.48
C LEU A 169 2.09 22.73 7.99
N GLU A 170 1.10 23.61 7.90
CA GLU A 170 1.20 24.99 8.40
C GLU A 170 1.42 25.04 9.92
N SER A 171 0.78 24.19 10.70
CA SER A 171 0.96 24.11 12.14
C SER A 171 2.37 23.62 12.53
N ASN A 172 2.89 22.63 11.85
CA ASN A 172 4.23 22.07 12.09
C ASN A 172 5.34 23.06 11.72
N ILE A 173 5.20 23.79 10.63
CA ILE A 173 6.13 24.87 10.24
C ILE A 173 6.15 25.97 11.31
N SER A 174 4.99 26.39 11.81
CA SER A 174 4.90 27.44 12.85
C SER A 174 5.56 27.04 14.17
N ASP A 175 5.52 25.76 14.50
CA ASP A 175 6.10 25.20 15.74
C ASP A 175 7.60 24.84 15.60
N GLY A 176 8.18 24.98 14.41
CA GLY A 176 9.59 24.60 14.15
C GLY A 176 9.87 23.11 14.36
N ARG A 177 8.85 22.27 14.28
CA ARG A 177 9.00 20.82 14.48
C ARG A 177 9.49 20.18 13.20
N GLU A 178 10.63 19.50 13.31
CA GLU A 178 11.06 18.55 12.28
C GLU A 178 10.12 17.35 12.30
N LEU A 179 9.48 17.05 11.15
CA LEU A 179 8.60 15.88 11.03
C LEU A 179 9.46 14.61 11.02
N LYS A 180 9.68 14.04 12.20
CA LYS A 180 10.36 12.74 12.35
C LYS A 180 9.33 11.62 12.24
N TYR A 181 9.41 10.86 11.16
CA TYR A 181 8.61 9.65 10.98
C TYR A 181 9.31 8.45 11.61
N GLU A 182 8.77 7.93 12.72
CA GLU A 182 9.16 6.60 13.20
C GLU A 182 8.43 5.54 12.38
N LEU A 183 9.13 4.93 11.44
CA LEU A 183 8.56 3.90 10.57
C LEU A 183 8.69 2.53 11.25
N ASP A 184 7.56 1.88 11.52
CA ASP A 184 7.52 0.45 11.82
C ASP A 184 7.60 -0.31 10.49
N SER A 185 8.62 -1.11 10.26
CA SER A 185 8.82 -1.91 9.05
C SER A 185 8.97 -3.39 9.39
N PRO A 186 8.55 -4.31 8.52
CA PRO A 186 8.80 -5.74 8.70
C PRO A 186 10.29 -6.10 8.53
N LYS A 187 11.04 -5.26 7.88
CA LYS A 187 12.47 -5.45 7.56
C LYS A 187 13.23 -4.19 7.96
N ASP A 188 14.38 -4.35 8.61
CA ASP A 188 15.38 -3.29 8.77
C ASP A 188 16.03 -3.00 7.41
N SER A 189 15.25 -2.67 6.41
CA SER A 189 15.74 -2.46 5.05
C SER A 189 15.73 -0.98 4.72
N LYS A 190 16.79 -0.53 4.08
CA LYS A 190 16.83 0.69 3.30
C LYS A 190 15.80 0.55 2.18
N SER A 191 14.54 0.87 2.45
CA SER A 191 13.54 0.85 1.40
C SER A 191 13.63 2.15 0.60
N THR A 192 13.48 2.05 -0.70
CA THR A 192 13.45 3.17 -1.65
C THR A 192 12.51 4.29 -1.21
N PHE A 193 11.42 3.95 -0.53
CA PHE A 193 10.46 4.92 -0.01
C PHE A 193 11.00 5.74 1.18
N SER A 194 11.80 5.10 2.04
CA SER A 194 12.50 5.79 3.15
C SER A 194 13.53 6.78 2.63
N ASP A 195 14.18 6.44 1.51
CA ASP A 195 15.16 7.30 0.87
C ASP A 195 14.48 8.54 0.25
N TYR A 196 13.30 8.41 -0.34
CA TYR A 196 12.50 9.54 -0.84
C TYR A 196 12.05 10.49 0.28
N LEU A 197 11.72 9.98 1.47
CA LEU A 197 11.35 10.80 2.62
C LEU A 197 12.54 11.56 3.23
N GLN A 198 13.77 11.06 3.06
CA GLN A 198 14.98 11.69 3.57
C GLN A 198 15.59 12.72 2.61
N GLU A 199 15.27 12.65 1.33
CA GLU A 199 15.87 13.51 0.29
C GLU A 199 15.15 14.86 0.13
N TYR A 200 14.00 15.06 0.79
CA TYR A 200 13.31 16.33 0.80
C TYR A 200 13.89 17.25 1.88
N VAL A 201 15.04 17.83 1.61
CA VAL A 201 15.47 19.08 2.23
C VAL A 201 14.87 20.20 1.39
N PRO A 202 14.00 21.07 1.94
CA PRO A 202 13.56 22.26 1.19
C PRO A 202 14.81 23.02 0.73
N GLU A 203 14.93 23.30 -0.57
CA GLU A 203 15.92 24.27 -1.02
C GLU A 203 15.68 25.54 -0.21
N GLU A 204 16.70 25.98 0.55
CA GLU A 204 16.66 27.27 1.21
C GLU A 204 16.27 28.32 0.17
N GLU A 205 15.17 28.99 0.37
CA GLU A 205 14.81 30.14 -0.47
C GLU A 205 16.00 31.08 -0.46
N PRO A 206 16.47 31.56 -1.61
CA PRO A 206 17.61 32.48 -1.66
C PRO A 206 17.28 33.66 -0.77
N GLU A 207 18.15 33.96 0.20
CA GLU A 207 18.04 35.13 1.04
C GLU A 207 17.83 36.35 0.13
N VAL A 208 16.64 36.92 0.22
CA VAL A 208 16.32 38.20 -0.43
C VAL A 208 17.14 39.23 0.32
N GLU A 209 18.29 39.61 -0.21
CA GLU A 209 19.04 40.77 0.26
C GLU A 209 18.08 41.99 0.23
N LEU A 210 17.65 42.41 1.40
CA LEU A 210 16.92 43.65 1.52
C LEU A 210 17.86 44.78 1.12
N PRO A 211 17.44 45.73 0.26
CA PRO A 211 18.27 46.84 -0.13
C PRO A 211 18.64 47.66 1.09
N ASP A 212 19.92 47.94 1.24
CA ASP A 212 20.52 48.75 2.30
C ASP A 212 19.85 50.15 2.33
N GLU A 213 19.02 50.39 3.34
CA GLU A 213 18.53 51.74 3.62
C GLU A 213 19.62 52.58 4.32
N THR A 214 20.70 52.88 3.60
CA THR A 214 21.64 53.91 4.02
C THR A 214 21.98 54.82 2.84
N ASN A 215 21.16 55.86 2.67
CA ASN A 215 21.67 57.19 2.27
C ASN A 215 20.48 58.17 2.02
N GLY A 216 20.31 59.08 2.95
CA GLY A 216 19.43 60.22 2.83
C GLY A 216 19.51 61.08 4.07
#